data_1dcd114fba3d55897e590c7c65720c9f
#
_entry.id   1dcd114fba3d55897e590c7c65720c9f
#
_cell.length_a   1.000
_cell.length_b   1.000
_cell.length_c   1.000
_cell.angle_alpha   90.00
_cell.angle_beta   90.00
_cell.angle_gamma   90.00
#
_symmetry.space_group_name_H-M   'P 1'
#
loop_
_entity.id
_entity.type
_entity.pdbx_description
1 polymer ?
#
loop_
_entity_poly.entity_id
_entity_poly.type
_entity_poly.pdbx_seq_one_letter_code
_entity_poly.pdbx_strand_id
1 'polypeptide(L)'
;GELEFIRQWIVAGAPETGEVADESLLQDTTIFEPPEFGPLEIPENGMQVHLPPFDVPPQFERELFYYVEVDTQDFLYINRITTTMRPGSHHFIVYTFDESALGNLPASEIFRDIRNFDGSNNFNVLMQMQFHKFISGTQTRLYDYSFPDGVALKIDPLFGFDLNSHYTNYSNDTITGEVYNNFYFSDPNEVEHVAEILSLNNRNITLPPNQQTTLNSTFWIEQEFENIISIFQLYSHAHKHNTEFKVYRVNQNNSDYRELVYISYDWNHPPLMRFDPPIIFDLDDGIELEATYFNNTDETISFGLLSTDEMMILFGLYFEGGELSTELEVDRLIPKNISIESIFPNPFNPTTKIDFSLQTDNKIKISVYDLNGREISTLLNKKIPSGNHSIVWNAQNQPTGVYFIRMESEGFSDFKKVMLIK
;
A
#
# COMPACT_ATOMS: atom_id res chain seq x y z
N GLY A 1 13.13 19.37 -11.85
CA GLY A 1 12.17 20.46 -11.96
C GLY A 1 10.73 20.01 -12.03
N GLU A 2 10.32 19.26 -13.06
CA GLU A 2 8.90 18.88 -13.30
C GLU A 2 8.27 18.11 -12.13
N LEU A 3 8.96 17.14 -11.56
CA LEU A 3 8.44 16.36 -10.41
C LEU A 3 8.18 17.26 -9.20
N GLU A 4 9.08 18.21 -8.91
CA GLU A 4 8.89 19.13 -7.79
C GLU A 4 7.75 20.13 -8.07
N PHE A 5 7.59 20.57 -9.32
CA PHE A 5 6.46 21.39 -9.74
C PHE A 5 5.13 20.64 -9.53
N ILE A 6 5.04 19.38 -9.98
CA ILE A 6 3.87 18.53 -9.80
C ILE A 6 3.60 18.29 -8.30
N ARG A 7 4.64 18.04 -7.51
CA ARG A 7 4.52 17.87 -6.05
C ARG A 7 3.92 19.12 -5.39
N GLN A 8 4.40 20.32 -5.73
CA GLN A 8 3.86 21.58 -5.20
C GLN A 8 2.40 21.78 -5.62
N TRP A 9 2.06 21.46 -6.88
CA TRP A 9 0.69 21.52 -7.37
C TRP A 9 -0.25 20.57 -6.61
N ILE A 10 0.17 19.32 -6.35
CA ILE A 10 -0.60 18.35 -5.55
C ILE A 10 -0.77 18.84 -4.11
N VAL A 11 0.29 19.31 -3.46
CA VAL A 11 0.25 19.85 -2.08
C VAL A 11 -0.69 21.04 -1.98
N ALA A 12 -0.79 21.84 -3.03
CA ALA A 12 -1.74 22.96 -3.11
C ALA A 12 -3.19 22.53 -3.40
N GLY A 13 -3.49 21.25 -3.46
CA GLY A 13 -4.83 20.70 -3.69
C GLY A 13 -5.17 20.48 -5.16
N ALA A 14 -4.16 20.41 -6.05
CA ALA A 14 -4.29 20.14 -7.47
C ALA A 14 -5.37 21.00 -8.18
N PRO A 15 -5.39 22.32 -8.03
CA PRO A 15 -6.42 23.17 -8.60
C PRO A 15 -6.38 23.16 -10.14
N GLU A 16 -7.55 23.27 -10.78
CA GLU A 16 -7.66 23.34 -12.24
C GLU A 16 -7.12 24.67 -12.82
N THR A 17 -7.08 25.71 -12.01
CA THR A 17 -6.62 27.05 -12.43
C THR A 17 -5.90 27.76 -11.27
N GLY A 18 -4.96 28.64 -11.61
CA GLY A 18 -4.19 29.44 -10.66
C GLY A 18 -2.72 29.07 -10.63
N GLU A 19 -1.91 29.98 -10.09
CA GLU A 19 -0.46 29.79 -9.91
C GLU A 19 -0.23 29.31 -8.48
N VAL A 20 -0.03 28.00 -8.30
CA VAL A 20 0.14 27.37 -6.97
C VAL A 20 1.48 26.64 -6.83
N ALA A 21 2.24 26.55 -7.93
CA ALA A 21 3.57 25.97 -7.97
C ALA A 21 4.55 26.94 -8.64
N ASP A 22 5.82 26.83 -8.29
CA ASP A 22 6.88 27.69 -8.86
C ASP A 22 7.17 27.27 -10.32
N GLU A 23 6.69 28.07 -11.27
CA GLU A 23 6.90 27.83 -12.71
C GLU A 23 8.38 27.84 -13.11
N SER A 24 9.27 28.45 -12.33
CA SER A 24 10.71 28.44 -12.62
C SER A 24 11.30 27.02 -12.57
N LEU A 25 10.65 26.13 -11.85
CA LEU A 25 11.03 24.70 -11.79
C LEU A 25 10.90 24.01 -13.15
N LEU A 26 9.99 24.45 -14.02
CA LEU A 26 9.83 23.89 -15.37
C LEU A 26 10.99 24.28 -16.31
N GLN A 27 11.80 25.27 -15.92
CA GLN A 27 13.01 25.66 -16.67
C GLN A 27 14.21 24.79 -16.28
N ASP A 28 14.12 24.03 -15.19
CA ASP A 28 15.10 23.03 -14.80
C ASP A 28 14.98 21.81 -15.73
N THR A 29 15.80 21.79 -16.76
CA THR A 29 15.90 20.69 -17.73
C THR A 29 16.85 19.59 -17.28
N THR A 30 17.30 19.59 -16.03
CA THR A 30 18.16 18.54 -15.49
C THR A 30 17.41 17.21 -15.57
N ILE A 31 17.96 16.28 -16.34
CA ILE A 31 17.43 14.92 -16.43
C ILE A 31 17.88 14.18 -15.15
N PHE A 32 16.93 13.56 -14.47
CA PHE A 32 17.28 12.64 -13.37
C PHE A 32 18.09 11.48 -13.95
N GLU A 33 19.36 11.44 -13.60
CA GLU A 33 20.19 10.25 -13.84
C GLU A 33 20.10 9.36 -12.61
N PRO A 34 19.49 8.16 -12.73
CA PRO A 34 19.47 7.24 -11.62
C PRO A 34 20.91 6.87 -11.23
N PRO A 35 21.20 6.66 -9.94
CA PRO A 35 22.51 6.23 -9.49
C PRO A 35 23.02 5.03 -10.29
N GLU A 36 24.33 4.95 -10.50
CA GLU A 36 24.94 3.75 -11.08
C GLU A 36 24.57 2.53 -10.22
N PHE A 37 24.32 1.41 -10.90
CA PHE A 37 24.07 0.16 -10.22
C PHE A 37 25.35 -0.31 -9.51
N GLY A 38 25.19 -0.72 -8.27
CA GLY A 38 26.28 -1.27 -7.45
C GLY A 38 25.72 -1.97 -6.21
N PRO A 39 26.59 -2.66 -5.48
CA PRO A 39 26.20 -3.27 -4.21
C PRO A 39 25.73 -2.21 -3.21
N LEU A 40 24.69 -2.54 -2.45
CA LEU A 40 24.25 -1.75 -1.32
C LEU A 40 25.26 -1.93 -0.16
N GLU A 41 25.38 -0.92 0.71
CA GLU A 41 26.09 -1.06 1.97
C GLU A 41 25.40 -2.11 2.84
N ILE A 42 26.18 -3.07 3.36
CA ILE A 42 25.63 -4.16 4.19
C ILE A 42 25.19 -3.55 5.53
N PRO A 43 23.95 -3.82 5.99
CA PRO A 43 23.47 -3.30 7.28
C PRO A 43 24.33 -3.78 8.47
N GLU A 44 24.60 -2.90 9.44
CA GLU A 44 25.25 -3.31 10.71
C GLU A 44 24.38 -4.29 11.48
N ASN A 45 23.06 -4.06 11.52
CA ASN A 45 22.07 -4.96 12.08
C ASN A 45 21.12 -5.43 10.97
N GLY A 46 21.49 -6.53 10.32
CA GLY A 46 20.73 -7.03 9.18
C GLY A 46 21.55 -7.99 8.32
N MET A 47 21.05 -8.23 7.13
CA MET A 47 21.76 -9.05 6.15
C MET A 47 21.53 -8.54 4.73
N GLN A 48 22.46 -8.87 3.85
CA GLN A 48 22.31 -8.68 2.41
C GLN A 48 22.11 -10.03 1.74
N VAL A 49 21.08 -10.15 0.90
CA VAL A 49 20.95 -11.23 -0.06
C VAL A 49 21.29 -10.72 -1.45
N HIS A 50 22.01 -11.51 -2.20
CA HIS A 50 22.51 -11.16 -3.53
C HIS A 50 22.06 -12.19 -4.55
N LEU A 51 21.32 -11.74 -5.55
CA LEU A 51 21.08 -12.49 -6.75
C LEU A 51 22.24 -12.21 -7.71
N PRO A 52 23.16 -13.16 -7.90
CA PRO A 52 24.40 -12.91 -8.64
C PRO A 52 24.14 -12.65 -10.13
N PRO A 53 25.12 -12.10 -10.87
CA PRO A 53 24.97 -11.79 -12.28
C PRO A 53 24.51 -12.98 -13.10
N PHE A 54 23.55 -12.77 -13.98
CA PHE A 54 23.06 -13.76 -14.96
C PHE A 54 22.77 -13.11 -16.31
N ASP A 55 22.93 -13.85 -17.38
CA ASP A 55 22.70 -13.37 -18.74
C ASP A 55 21.22 -13.43 -19.12
N VAL A 56 20.75 -12.37 -19.78
CA VAL A 56 19.45 -12.31 -20.45
C VAL A 56 19.68 -12.14 -21.93
N PRO A 57 19.44 -13.17 -22.76
CA PRO A 57 19.70 -13.11 -24.19
C PRO A 57 18.95 -11.99 -24.92
N PRO A 58 19.39 -11.59 -26.12
CA PRO A 58 18.66 -10.63 -26.96
C PRO A 58 17.23 -11.09 -27.25
N GLN A 59 16.28 -10.14 -27.25
CA GLN A 59 14.86 -10.38 -27.55
C GLN A 59 14.25 -11.51 -26.70
N PHE A 60 14.67 -11.59 -25.43
CA PHE A 60 14.29 -12.66 -24.52
C PHE A 60 13.78 -12.12 -23.21
N GLU A 61 12.79 -12.80 -22.67
CA GLU A 61 12.23 -12.56 -21.33
C GLU A 61 12.69 -13.73 -20.42
N ARG A 62 13.39 -13.41 -19.35
CA ARG A 62 13.91 -14.39 -18.42
C ARG A 62 13.40 -14.13 -17.02
N GLU A 63 12.71 -15.09 -16.45
CA GLU A 63 12.28 -15.10 -15.06
C GLU A 63 12.82 -16.36 -14.37
N LEU A 64 13.44 -16.15 -13.22
CA LEU A 64 14.13 -17.20 -12.49
C LEU A 64 14.00 -17.03 -10.97
N PHE A 65 14.29 -18.11 -10.27
CA PHE A 65 14.49 -18.16 -8.82
C PHE A 65 15.93 -18.47 -8.46
N TYR A 66 16.34 -18.00 -7.27
CA TYR A 66 17.64 -18.27 -6.69
C TYR A 66 17.49 -18.38 -5.18
N TYR A 67 17.62 -19.59 -4.66
CA TYR A 67 17.42 -19.88 -3.25
C TYR A 67 18.70 -19.61 -2.46
N VAL A 68 18.56 -18.91 -1.30
CA VAL A 68 19.64 -18.58 -0.38
C VAL A 68 19.30 -19.10 1.01
N GLU A 69 20.15 -19.98 1.53
CA GLU A 69 20.07 -20.41 2.93
C GLU A 69 20.49 -19.29 3.87
N VAL A 70 19.92 -19.28 5.07
CA VAL A 70 20.25 -18.32 6.14
C VAL A 70 20.95 -19.04 7.27
N ASP A 71 22.20 -18.63 7.55
CA ASP A 71 23.04 -19.27 8.56
C ASP A 71 22.81 -18.66 9.96
N THR A 72 21.58 -18.83 10.48
CA THR A 72 21.22 -18.57 11.86
C THR A 72 20.10 -19.48 12.29
N GLN A 73 19.86 -19.64 13.60
CA GLN A 73 18.72 -20.37 14.15
C GLN A 73 17.72 -19.46 14.85
N ASP A 74 18.08 -18.19 15.01
CA ASP A 74 17.23 -17.20 15.64
C ASP A 74 16.27 -16.59 14.60
N PHE A 75 15.01 -16.37 14.97
CA PHE A 75 14.06 -15.67 14.12
C PHE A 75 14.58 -14.30 13.72
N LEU A 76 14.36 -13.93 12.46
CA LEU A 76 14.67 -12.62 11.93
C LEU A 76 13.45 -11.70 12.08
N TYR A 77 13.66 -10.48 12.55
CA TYR A 77 12.62 -9.47 12.67
C TYR A 77 12.94 -8.31 11.73
N ILE A 78 12.39 -8.36 10.51
CA ILE A 78 12.69 -7.42 9.43
C ILE A 78 11.79 -6.19 9.58
N ASN A 79 12.36 -5.00 9.71
CA ASN A 79 11.64 -3.73 9.82
C ASN A 79 11.92 -2.75 8.68
N ARG A 80 12.93 -3.00 7.82
CA ARG A 80 13.22 -2.20 6.65
C ARG A 80 13.84 -3.07 5.56
N ILE A 81 13.53 -2.76 4.31
CA ILE A 81 14.01 -3.48 3.14
C ILE A 81 14.51 -2.45 2.12
N THR A 82 15.73 -2.65 1.61
CA THR A 82 16.25 -1.86 0.49
C THR A 82 16.70 -2.77 -0.64
N THR A 83 16.39 -2.38 -1.88
CA THR A 83 16.74 -3.16 -3.07
C THR A 83 17.35 -2.28 -4.13
N THR A 84 18.35 -2.79 -4.84
CA THR A 84 18.86 -2.20 -6.10
C THR A 84 18.96 -3.28 -7.17
N MET A 85 18.50 -2.94 -8.38
CA MET A 85 18.45 -3.85 -9.54
C MET A 85 19.16 -3.23 -10.74
N ARG A 86 19.82 -4.07 -11.56
CA ARG A 86 20.33 -3.62 -12.86
C ARG A 86 19.19 -3.17 -13.78
N PRO A 87 19.47 -2.26 -14.73
CA PRO A 87 18.51 -1.89 -15.77
C PRO A 87 18.00 -3.10 -16.55
N GLY A 88 16.71 -3.06 -16.95
CA GLY A 88 16.03 -4.17 -17.65
C GLY A 88 15.25 -5.08 -16.73
N SER A 89 15.34 -4.89 -15.40
CA SER A 89 14.47 -5.59 -14.45
C SER A 89 13.03 -5.11 -14.57
N HIS A 90 12.10 -6.07 -14.63
CA HIS A 90 10.66 -5.83 -14.55
C HIS A 90 10.20 -5.87 -13.10
N HIS A 91 10.63 -6.87 -12.33
CA HIS A 91 10.41 -6.94 -10.90
C HIS A 91 11.49 -7.78 -10.20
N PHE A 92 11.56 -7.59 -8.88
CA PHE A 92 12.26 -8.47 -7.96
C PHE A 92 11.35 -8.77 -6.78
N ILE A 93 11.22 -10.04 -6.43
CA ILE A 93 10.38 -10.51 -5.32
C ILE A 93 11.23 -11.43 -4.44
N VAL A 94 11.04 -11.32 -3.13
CA VAL A 94 11.59 -12.24 -2.15
C VAL A 94 10.47 -13.06 -1.55
N TYR A 95 10.66 -14.37 -1.60
CA TYR A 95 9.81 -15.35 -0.94
C TYR A 95 10.59 -16.05 0.19
N THR A 96 9.86 -16.60 1.13
CA THR A 96 10.29 -17.72 1.96
C THR A 96 9.38 -18.91 1.67
N PHE A 97 9.52 -20.00 2.38
CA PHE A 97 8.67 -21.17 2.22
C PHE A 97 7.80 -21.40 3.45
N ASP A 98 6.67 -22.05 3.26
CA ASP A 98 5.85 -22.54 4.36
C ASP A 98 6.37 -23.88 4.91
N GLU A 99 5.83 -24.31 6.06
CA GLU A 99 6.28 -25.54 6.74
C GLU A 99 6.10 -26.83 5.91
N SER A 100 5.18 -26.82 4.94
CA SER A 100 4.94 -27.98 4.06
C SER A 100 6.05 -28.19 3.03
N ALA A 101 6.93 -27.21 2.85
CA ALA A 101 8.13 -27.32 2.02
C ALA A 101 9.28 -28.10 2.68
N LEU A 102 9.17 -28.42 3.98
CA LEU A 102 10.22 -29.16 4.70
C LEU A 102 10.56 -30.48 3.98
N GLY A 103 11.84 -30.64 3.66
CA GLY A 103 12.35 -31.78 2.88
C GLY A 103 12.26 -31.62 1.37
N ASN A 104 11.68 -30.52 0.87
CA ASN A 104 11.56 -30.20 -0.56
C ASN A 104 12.10 -28.81 -0.90
N LEU A 105 12.86 -28.17 -0.01
CA LEU A 105 13.52 -26.90 -0.28
C LEU A 105 14.45 -27.04 -1.51
N PRO A 106 14.56 -26.00 -2.34
CA PRO A 106 15.48 -26.01 -3.47
C PRO A 106 16.93 -26.14 -3.02
N ALA A 107 17.78 -26.60 -3.95
CA ALA A 107 19.23 -26.51 -3.72
C ALA A 107 19.65 -25.02 -3.70
N SER A 108 20.47 -24.67 -2.71
CA SER A 108 20.95 -23.31 -2.52
C SER A 108 21.88 -22.89 -3.66
N GLU A 109 21.83 -21.60 -3.99
CA GLU A 109 22.74 -20.94 -4.93
C GLU A 109 22.69 -21.50 -6.37
N ILE A 110 21.53 -21.98 -6.80
CA ILE A 110 21.30 -22.48 -8.17
C ILE A 110 20.19 -21.69 -8.83
N PHE A 111 20.47 -21.17 -10.03
CA PHE A 111 19.45 -20.54 -10.86
C PHE A 111 18.43 -21.56 -11.34
N ARG A 112 17.15 -21.26 -11.18
CA ARG A 112 16.02 -22.09 -11.58
C ARG A 112 15.06 -21.26 -12.42
N ASP A 113 15.20 -21.35 -13.74
CA ASP A 113 14.34 -20.64 -14.68
C ASP A 113 12.91 -21.20 -14.62
N ILE A 114 11.88 -20.32 -14.58
CA ILE A 114 10.46 -20.71 -14.65
C ILE A 114 10.12 -21.32 -16.00
N ARG A 115 10.78 -20.81 -17.06
CA ARG A 115 10.69 -21.35 -18.41
C ARG A 115 12.08 -21.74 -18.88
N ASN A 116 12.16 -22.91 -19.50
CA ASN A 116 13.38 -23.36 -20.19
C ASN A 116 13.68 -22.43 -21.39
N PHE A 117 14.92 -22.39 -21.83
CA PHE A 117 15.35 -21.60 -23.01
C PHE A 117 14.67 -22.01 -24.32
N ASP A 118 14.03 -23.17 -24.38
CA ASP A 118 13.21 -23.62 -25.50
C ASP A 118 11.76 -23.16 -25.45
N GLY A 119 11.40 -22.35 -24.40
CA GLY A 119 10.07 -21.80 -24.15
C GLY A 119 9.12 -22.74 -23.38
N SER A 120 9.54 -23.98 -23.10
CA SER A 120 8.73 -24.89 -22.28
C SER A 120 8.74 -24.50 -20.80
N ASN A 121 7.66 -24.81 -20.09
CA ASN A 121 7.57 -24.57 -18.66
C ASN A 121 8.46 -25.53 -17.86
N ASN A 122 9.16 -25.01 -16.85
CA ASN A 122 9.89 -25.83 -15.88
C ASN A 122 8.95 -26.29 -14.76
N PHE A 123 8.40 -27.48 -14.93
CA PHE A 123 7.39 -28.03 -14.02
C PHE A 123 7.88 -28.15 -12.57
N ASN A 124 9.16 -28.44 -12.34
CA ASN A 124 9.72 -28.57 -11.00
C ASN A 124 9.69 -27.21 -10.27
N VAL A 125 10.01 -26.12 -10.96
CA VAL A 125 9.96 -24.77 -10.39
C VAL A 125 8.52 -24.36 -10.11
N LEU A 126 7.61 -24.59 -11.05
CA LEU A 126 6.17 -24.29 -10.85
C LEU A 126 5.58 -25.05 -9.66
N MET A 127 5.98 -26.31 -9.43
CA MET A 127 5.56 -27.07 -8.27
C MET A 127 6.14 -26.56 -6.96
N GLN A 128 7.32 -25.95 -6.95
CA GLN A 128 7.91 -25.33 -5.76
C GLN A 128 7.19 -24.02 -5.38
N MET A 129 6.69 -23.28 -6.36
CA MET A 129 6.00 -22.01 -6.13
C MET A 129 4.75 -22.15 -5.25
N GLN A 130 4.12 -23.32 -5.17
CA GLN A 130 2.96 -23.54 -4.30
C GLN A 130 3.27 -23.40 -2.80
N PHE A 131 4.54 -23.50 -2.41
CA PHE A 131 5.00 -23.40 -1.03
C PHE A 131 5.55 -22.02 -0.68
N HIS A 132 5.55 -21.09 -1.64
CA HIS A 132 6.07 -19.75 -1.43
C HIS A 132 5.17 -18.92 -0.50
N LYS A 133 5.80 -18.26 0.46
CA LYS A 133 5.25 -17.14 1.21
C LYS A 133 5.93 -15.86 0.76
N PHE A 134 5.18 -14.90 0.30
CA PHE A 134 5.69 -13.60 -0.11
C PHE A 134 6.29 -12.85 1.10
N ILE A 135 7.43 -12.20 0.92
CA ILE A 135 8.07 -11.33 1.93
C ILE A 135 8.05 -9.89 1.47
N SER A 136 8.59 -9.64 0.29
CA SER A 136 8.67 -8.31 -0.28
C SER A 136 8.78 -8.37 -1.79
N GLY A 137 8.46 -7.27 -2.45
CA GLY A 137 8.64 -7.15 -3.90
C GLY A 137 8.71 -5.69 -4.33
N THR A 138 9.40 -5.46 -5.45
CA THR A 138 9.49 -4.14 -6.06
C THR A 138 9.60 -4.24 -7.57
N GLN A 139 9.01 -3.26 -8.26
CA GLN A 139 9.17 -3.04 -9.69
C GLN A 139 10.07 -1.83 -9.99
N THR A 140 10.55 -1.15 -8.94
CA THR A 140 11.45 -0.01 -9.07
C THR A 140 12.89 -0.43 -8.84
N ARG A 141 13.81 0.08 -9.67
CA ARG A 141 15.25 -0.24 -9.60
C ARG A 141 15.89 0.10 -8.27
N LEU A 142 15.38 1.10 -7.59
CA LEU A 142 15.78 1.52 -6.27
C LEU A 142 14.56 1.46 -5.37
N TYR A 143 14.62 0.69 -4.31
CA TYR A 143 13.55 0.53 -3.36
C TYR A 143 14.09 0.70 -1.95
N ASP A 144 13.38 1.48 -1.16
CA ASP A 144 13.66 1.66 0.27
C ASP A 144 12.33 1.78 1.00
N TYR A 145 12.10 0.85 1.91
CA TYR A 145 10.87 0.80 2.68
C TYR A 145 11.15 0.43 4.13
N SER A 146 10.83 1.36 5.03
CA SER A 146 10.77 1.11 6.46
C SER A 146 9.33 0.82 6.88
N PHE A 147 9.15 -0.17 7.72
CA PHE A 147 7.85 -0.45 8.34
C PHE A 147 7.54 0.62 9.39
N PRO A 148 6.29 0.72 9.84
CA PRO A 148 5.95 1.56 10.98
C PRO A 148 6.80 1.19 12.22
N ASP A 149 7.04 2.17 13.09
CA ASP A 149 7.81 1.95 14.32
C ASP A 149 7.17 0.84 15.17
N GLY A 150 7.98 -0.01 15.77
CA GLY A 150 7.52 -1.15 16.56
C GLY A 150 6.98 -2.33 15.73
N VAL A 151 6.94 -2.24 14.40
CA VAL A 151 6.44 -3.30 13.50
C VAL A 151 7.60 -4.00 12.81
N ALA A 152 7.60 -5.33 12.85
CA ALA A 152 8.57 -6.14 12.10
C ALA A 152 7.95 -7.43 11.55
N LEU A 153 8.39 -7.83 10.38
CA LEU A 153 8.04 -9.12 9.78
C LEU A 153 8.92 -10.21 10.41
N LYS A 154 8.31 -11.21 11.03
CA LYS A 154 9.01 -12.33 11.66
C LYS A 154 9.23 -13.45 10.66
N ILE A 155 10.48 -13.80 10.39
CA ILE A 155 10.87 -14.86 9.44
C ILE A 155 11.60 -15.97 10.18
N ASP A 156 11.20 -17.21 9.91
CA ASP A 156 11.94 -18.38 10.34
C ASP A 156 13.11 -18.62 9.35
N PRO A 157 14.36 -18.53 9.81
CA PRO A 157 15.54 -18.68 8.95
C PRO A 157 15.67 -20.09 8.37
N LEU A 158 15.03 -21.09 8.97
CA LEU A 158 15.05 -22.50 8.50
C LEU A 158 14.62 -22.62 7.02
N PHE A 159 13.73 -21.73 6.58
CA PHE A 159 13.17 -21.75 5.22
C PHE A 159 13.93 -20.89 4.22
N GLY A 160 14.94 -20.15 4.65
CA GLY A 160 15.74 -19.29 3.78
C GLY A 160 14.93 -18.27 2.97
N PHE A 161 15.55 -17.76 1.92
CA PHE A 161 14.95 -16.84 0.98
C PHE A 161 15.02 -17.36 -0.46
N ASP A 162 13.92 -17.30 -1.19
CA ASP A 162 13.87 -17.62 -2.60
C ASP A 162 13.68 -16.31 -3.41
N LEU A 163 14.74 -15.91 -4.10
CA LEU A 163 14.84 -14.65 -4.82
C LEU A 163 14.30 -14.84 -6.21
N ASN A 164 13.17 -14.23 -6.53
CA ASN A 164 12.60 -14.21 -7.87
C ASN A 164 13.01 -12.94 -8.59
N SER A 165 13.47 -13.04 -9.80
CA SER A 165 13.80 -11.89 -10.63
C SER A 165 13.35 -12.10 -12.06
N HIS A 166 12.76 -11.04 -12.64
CA HIS A 166 12.22 -11.04 -13.99
C HIS A 166 12.83 -9.89 -14.78
N TYR A 167 13.47 -10.24 -15.89
CA TYR A 167 14.11 -9.31 -16.81
C TYR A 167 13.53 -9.46 -18.22
N THR A 168 13.33 -8.32 -18.88
CA THR A 168 12.92 -8.30 -20.29
C THR A 168 13.98 -7.58 -21.11
N ASN A 169 14.56 -8.26 -22.08
CA ASN A 169 15.57 -7.71 -22.97
C ASN A 169 15.02 -7.52 -24.39
N TYR A 170 14.69 -6.27 -24.73
CA TYR A 170 14.27 -5.88 -26.07
C TYR A 170 15.42 -5.44 -26.98
N SER A 171 16.66 -5.49 -26.49
CA SER A 171 17.84 -5.10 -27.27
C SER A 171 18.36 -6.24 -28.18
N ASN A 172 19.33 -5.93 -29.03
CA ASN A 172 20.01 -6.93 -29.85
C ASN A 172 21.26 -7.55 -29.18
N ASP A 173 21.60 -7.06 -27.99
CA ASP A 173 22.74 -7.51 -27.22
C ASP A 173 22.28 -8.25 -25.96
N THR A 174 23.12 -9.16 -25.44
CA THR A 174 22.87 -9.76 -24.13
C THR A 174 23.01 -8.70 -23.05
N ILE A 175 22.04 -8.61 -22.14
CA ILE A 175 22.12 -7.78 -20.93
C ILE A 175 22.37 -8.66 -19.70
N THR A 176 22.89 -8.07 -18.64
CA THR A 176 23.13 -8.75 -17.36
C THR A 176 22.08 -8.35 -16.35
N GLY A 177 21.39 -9.34 -15.76
CA GLY A 177 20.55 -9.17 -14.57
C GLY A 177 21.38 -9.36 -13.31
N GLU A 178 21.08 -8.61 -12.25
CA GLU A 178 21.73 -8.74 -10.93
C GLU A 178 20.93 -7.87 -9.92
N VAL A 179 20.79 -8.35 -8.67
CA VAL A 179 20.04 -7.65 -7.64
C VAL A 179 20.74 -7.77 -6.28
N TYR A 180 20.87 -6.65 -5.57
CA TYR A 180 21.19 -6.63 -4.15
C TYR A 180 19.96 -6.23 -3.36
N ASN A 181 19.69 -6.96 -2.28
CA ASN A 181 18.60 -6.67 -1.36
C ASN A 181 19.10 -6.77 0.08
N ASN A 182 18.85 -5.72 0.86
CA ASN A 182 19.16 -5.70 2.29
C ASN A 182 17.89 -5.88 3.11
N PHE A 183 17.99 -6.66 4.15
CA PHE A 183 17.06 -6.72 5.26
C PHE A 183 17.70 -6.09 6.48
N TYR A 184 17.02 -5.14 7.10
CA TYR A 184 17.41 -4.52 8.36
C TYR A 184 16.56 -5.14 9.47
N PHE A 185 17.19 -5.45 10.60
CA PHE A 185 16.54 -6.15 11.70
C PHE A 185 16.25 -5.22 12.87
N SER A 186 15.11 -5.43 13.51
CA SER A 186 14.80 -4.90 14.85
C SER A 186 15.35 -5.82 15.93
N ASP A 187 15.66 -5.25 17.10
CA ASP A 187 15.78 -6.05 18.32
C ASP A 187 14.40 -6.69 18.62
N PRO A 188 14.32 -8.00 18.88
CA PRO A 188 13.06 -8.65 19.21
C PRO A 188 12.30 -8.02 20.38
N ASN A 189 13.03 -7.35 21.31
CA ASN A 189 12.42 -6.68 22.46
C ASN A 189 11.79 -5.32 22.12
N GLU A 190 12.10 -4.77 20.94
CA GLU A 190 11.54 -3.51 20.44
C GLU A 190 10.36 -3.76 19.48
N VAL A 191 10.08 -5.02 19.16
CA VAL A 191 8.95 -5.40 18.28
C VAL A 191 7.69 -5.50 19.11
N GLU A 192 6.76 -4.59 18.86
CA GLU A 192 5.45 -4.53 19.50
C GLU A 192 4.41 -5.33 18.73
N HIS A 193 4.52 -5.28 17.40
CA HIS A 193 3.62 -5.98 16.48
C HIS A 193 4.39 -6.77 15.43
N VAL A 194 4.00 -8.02 15.27
CA VAL A 194 4.50 -8.87 14.18
C VAL A 194 3.67 -8.59 12.93
N ALA A 195 4.35 -8.14 11.88
CA ALA A 195 3.72 -7.96 10.59
C ALA A 195 3.41 -9.31 9.95
N GLU A 196 2.27 -9.38 9.27
CA GLU A 196 1.84 -10.53 8.51
C GLU A 196 1.47 -10.13 7.07
N ILE A 197 1.42 -11.12 6.19
CA ILE A 197 1.10 -10.91 4.78
C ILE A 197 -0.39 -11.07 4.56
N LEU A 198 -1.03 -9.99 4.09
CA LEU A 198 -2.40 -10.03 3.61
C LEU A 198 -2.42 -10.64 2.20
N SER A 199 -3.25 -11.66 1.99
CA SER A 199 -3.49 -12.23 0.67
C SER A 199 -4.96 -12.63 0.52
N LEU A 200 -5.76 -11.75 -0.07
CA LEU A 200 -7.19 -11.98 -0.32
C LEU A 200 -7.41 -12.27 -1.80
N ASN A 201 -7.93 -13.44 -2.10
CA ASN A 201 -7.99 -13.95 -3.47
C ASN A 201 -9.42 -14.37 -3.85
N ASN A 202 -10.03 -13.67 -4.81
CA ASN A 202 -11.26 -14.13 -5.46
C ASN A 202 -10.93 -15.05 -6.63
N ARG A 203 -11.16 -16.34 -6.46
CA ARG A 203 -10.97 -17.37 -7.50
C ARG A 203 -12.19 -17.58 -8.39
N ASN A 204 -13.32 -16.93 -8.09
CA ASN A 204 -14.54 -17.04 -8.87
C ASN A 204 -14.52 -16.06 -10.05
N ILE A 205 -13.62 -16.29 -11.00
CA ILE A 205 -13.46 -15.47 -12.18
C ILE A 205 -14.08 -16.19 -13.38
N THR A 206 -14.98 -15.50 -14.06
CA THR A 206 -15.54 -15.91 -15.35
C THR A 206 -15.77 -14.67 -16.19
N LEU A 207 -14.95 -14.50 -17.22
CA LEU A 207 -14.99 -13.35 -18.14
C LEU A 207 -15.43 -13.84 -19.51
N PRO A 208 -16.71 -13.65 -19.88
CA PRO A 208 -17.22 -14.01 -21.21
C PRO A 208 -16.48 -13.25 -22.32
N PRO A 209 -16.44 -13.81 -23.55
CA PRO A 209 -15.73 -13.21 -24.67
C PRO A 209 -16.29 -11.84 -25.09
N ASN A 210 -15.41 -10.98 -25.58
CA ASN A 210 -15.71 -9.69 -26.20
C ASN A 210 -16.58 -8.75 -25.37
N GLN A 211 -16.42 -8.76 -24.04
CA GLN A 211 -17.18 -7.84 -23.17
C GLN A 211 -16.42 -7.42 -21.91
N GLN A 212 -16.92 -6.35 -21.30
CA GLN A 212 -16.49 -5.89 -20.00
C GLN A 212 -17.26 -6.63 -18.90
N THR A 213 -16.56 -7.01 -17.84
CA THR A 213 -17.13 -7.66 -16.66
C THR A 213 -16.54 -7.04 -15.41
N THR A 214 -17.39 -6.65 -14.46
CA THR A 214 -16.95 -6.21 -13.12
C THR A 214 -17.29 -7.30 -12.11
N LEU A 215 -16.30 -7.72 -11.36
CA LEU A 215 -16.42 -8.72 -10.31
C LEU A 215 -16.25 -8.05 -8.94
N ASN A 216 -16.99 -8.54 -7.95
CA ASN A 216 -16.91 -8.09 -6.57
C ASN A 216 -16.71 -9.28 -5.64
N SER A 217 -15.93 -9.09 -4.57
CA SER A 217 -15.76 -10.05 -3.49
C SER A 217 -15.51 -9.33 -2.20
N THR A 218 -16.24 -9.68 -1.13
CA THR A 218 -16.06 -9.07 0.20
C THR A 218 -15.50 -10.11 1.16
N PHE A 219 -14.45 -9.73 1.87
CA PHE A 219 -13.80 -10.49 2.93
C PHE A 219 -14.08 -9.78 4.26
N TRP A 220 -14.88 -10.41 5.10
CA TRP A 220 -15.24 -9.85 6.41
C TRP A 220 -14.15 -10.12 7.42
N ILE A 221 -13.73 -9.10 8.17
CA ILE A 221 -12.61 -9.23 9.13
C ILE A 221 -12.88 -10.34 10.15
N GLU A 222 -14.07 -10.42 10.73
CA GLU A 222 -14.44 -11.47 11.69
C GLU A 222 -14.39 -12.89 11.12
N GLN A 223 -14.37 -13.07 9.79
CA GLN A 223 -14.33 -14.38 9.13
C GLN A 223 -12.92 -14.79 8.74
N GLU A 224 -12.06 -13.82 8.45
CA GLU A 224 -10.72 -14.02 7.93
C GLU A 224 -9.66 -13.89 9.04
N PHE A 225 -9.96 -13.14 10.13
CA PHE A 225 -9.01 -12.80 11.19
C PHE A 225 -9.64 -13.00 12.58
N GLU A 226 -8.80 -13.28 13.57
CA GLU A 226 -9.25 -13.44 14.96
C GLU A 226 -9.45 -12.10 15.68
N ASN A 227 -8.71 -11.06 15.24
CA ASN A 227 -8.67 -9.75 15.87
C ASN A 227 -8.87 -8.63 14.82
N ILE A 228 -9.03 -7.41 15.30
CA ILE A 228 -8.90 -6.21 14.47
C ILE A 228 -7.53 -6.19 13.83
N ILE A 229 -7.44 -5.65 12.63
CA ILE A 229 -6.17 -5.58 11.89
C ILE A 229 -5.84 -4.14 11.52
N SER A 230 -4.55 -3.84 11.46
CA SER A 230 -4.00 -2.57 11.00
C SER A 230 -3.19 -2.78 9.73
N ILE A 231 -3.71 -2.29 8.61
CA ILE A 231 -3.09 -2.45 7.28
C ILE A 231 -2.20 -1.24 7.02
N PHE A 232 -0.91 -1.47 6.74
CA PHE A 232 0.03 -0.40 6.43
C PHE A 232 0.58 -0.43 5.00
N GLN A 233 0.27 -1.50 4.23
CA GLN A 233 0.61 -1.59 2.81
C GLN A 233 -0.44 -2.38 2.04
N LEU A 234 -0.80 -1.90 0.83
CA LEU A 234 -1.67 -2.61 -0.10
C LEU A 234 -1.15 -2.48 -1.54
N TYR A 235 -1.35 -3.54 -2.33
CA TYR A 235 -1.22 -3.54 -3.78
C TYR A 235 -2.07 -4.65 -4.40
N SER A 236 -2.58 -4.42 -5.62
CA SER A 236 -3.39 -5.40 -6.34
C SER A 236 -2.54 -6.29 -7.22
N HIS A 237 -3.07 -7.48 -7.54
CA HIS A 237 -2.54 -8.34 -8.57
C HIS A 237 -3.67 -8.88 -9.44
N ALA A 238 -3.55 -8.62 -10.73
CA ALA A 238 -4.43 -9.11 -11.78
C ALA A 238 -3.59 -9.33 -13.04
N HIS A 239 -4.18 -9.86 -14.11
CA HIS A 239 -3.51 -10.04 -15.38
C HIS A 239 -4.01 -9.05 -16.44
N LYS A 240 -3.62 -9.28 -17.69
CA LYS A 240 -3.71 -8.31 -18.82
C LYS A 240 -5.10 -7.83 -19.20
N HIS A 241 -6.16 -8.50 -18.77
CA HIS A 241 -7.53 -8.08 -19.06
C HIS A 241 -8.12 -7.14 -17.99
N ASN A 242 -7.42 -6.97 -16.85
CA ASN A 242 -7.84 -6.02 -15.83
C ASN A 242 -7.64 -4.58 -16.31
N THR A 243 -8.67 -3.77 -16.18
CA THR A 243 -8.66 -2.34 -16.56
C THR A 243 -8.82 -1.41 -15.37
N GLU A 244 -9.34 -1.91 -14.25
CA GLU A 244 -9.50 -1.18 -13.00
C GLU A 244 -9.57 -2.16 -11.84
N PHE A 245 -8.89 -1.85 -10.74
CA PHE A 245 -8.95 -2.60 -9.50
C PHE A 245 -9.14 -1.64 -8.34
N LYS A 246 -10.21 -1.81 -7.58
CA LYS A 246 -10.55 -0.99 -6.41
C LYS A 246 -10.68 -1.84 -5.17
N VAL A 247 -10.34 -1.25 -4.03
CA VAL A 247 -10.56 -1.84 -2.72
C VAL A 247 -11.31 -0.84 -1.87
N TYR A 248 -12.37 -1.32 -1.24
CA TYR A 248 -13.18 -0.52 -0.33
C TYR A 248 -13.18 -1.12 1.06
N ARG A 249 -13.16 -0.25 2.05
CA ARG A 249 -13.59 -0.59 3.40
C ARG A 249 -15.12 -0.49 3.43
N VAL A 250 -15.77 -1.56 3.84
CA VAL A 250 -17.22 -1.65 4.04
C VAL A 250 -17.52 -2.06 5.47
N ASN A 251 -18.78 -1.93 5.92
CA ASN A 251 -19.13 -2.30 7.30
C ASN A 251 -20.46 -3.05 7.29
N GLN A 252 -20.52 -4.22 7.97
CA GLN A 252 -21.71 -5.08 7.97
C GLN A 252 -22.91 -4.48 8.72
N ASN A 253 -22.67 -3.56 9.67
CA ASN A 253 -23.70 -2.88 10.43
C ASN A 253 -24.20 -1.59 9.74
N ASN A 254 -23.51 -1.12 8.68
CA ASN A 254 -23.87 0.06 7.90
C ASN A 254 -23.65 -0.18 6.41
N SER A 255 -24.68 -0.67 5.74
CA SER A 255 -24.64 -0.99 4.30
C SER A 255 -24.36 0.20 3.37
N ASP A 256 -24.53 1.44 3.86
CA ASP A 256 -24.25 2.66 3.10
C ASP A 256 -22.79 3.12 3.25
N TYR A 257 -22.01 2.48 4.16
CA TYR A 257 -20.60 2.78 4.35
C TYR A 257 -19.76 2.02 3.34
N ARG A 258 -19.09 2.75 2.47
CA ARG A 258 -18.18 2.23 1.46
C ARG A 258 -17.09 3.26 1.18
N GLU A 259 -15.92 3.07 1.76
CA GLU A 259 -14.78 3.97 1.67
C GLU A 259 -13.72 3.41 0.73
N LEU A 260 -13.35 4.15 -0.33
CA LEU A 260 -12.27 3.74 -1.22
C LEU A 260 -10.93 3.88 -0.54
N VAL A 261 -10.21 2.77 -0.38
CA VAL A 261 -8.88 2.73 0.27
C VAL A 261 -7.73 2.47 -0.70
N TYR A 262 -8.04 1.87 -1.88
CA TYR A 262 -7.05 1.58 -2.91
C TYR A 262 -7.67 1.59 -4.30
N ILE A 263 -6.91 2.05 -5.29
CA ILE A 263 -7.27 2.00 -6.70
C ILE A 263 -6.05 1.80 -7.59
N SER A 264 -6.19 0.95 -8.62
CA SER A 264 -5.22 0.75 -9.68
C SER A 264 -5.92 0.74 -11.05
N TYR A 265 -5.28 1.33 -12.05
CA TYR A 265 -5.65 1.28 -13.47
C TYR A 265 -4.61 0.57 -14.33
N ASP A 266 -3.51 0.15 -13.71
CA ASP A 266 -2.41 -0.54 -14.37
C ASP A 266 -2.18 -1.90 -13.71
N TRP A 267 -2.59 -2.96 -14.38
CA TRP A 267 -2.40 -4.32 -13.90
C TRP A 267 -0.94 -4.75 -13.88
N ASN A 268 -0.12 -4.16 -14.77
CA ASN A 268 1.29 -4.51 -14.94
C ASN A 268 2.20 -3.82 -13.92
N HIS A 269 1.83 -2.60 -13.51
CA HIS A 269 2.54 -1.82 -12.49
C HIS A 269 1.53 -1.25 -11.48
N PRO A 270 0.85 -2.10 -10.71
CA PRO A 270 -0.11 -1.62 -9.71
C PRO A 270 0.60 -0.76 -8.66
N PRO A 271 0.00 0.36 -8.25
CA PRO A 271 0.59 1.20 -7.22
C PRO A 271 0.71 0.44 -5.90
N LEU A 272 1.88 0.53 -5.27
CA LEU A 272 2.08 0.06 -3.91
C LEU A 272 1.75 1.22 -2.97
N MET A 273 0.58 1.12 -2.30
CA MET A 273 0.11 2.13 -1.34
C MET A 273 0.64 1.83 0.05
N ARG A 274 1.13 2.87 0.72
CA ARG A 274 1.61 2.82 2.11
C ARG A 274 0.73 3.73 2.95
N PHE A 275 0.38 3.28 4.13
CA PHE A 275 -0.48 4.01 5.05
C PHE A 275 0.28 4.33 6.34
N ASP A 276 0.39 5.63 6.62
CA ASP A 276 0.96 6.15 7.84
C ASP A 276 0.06 7.32 8.33
N PRO A 277 -0.70 7.11 9.38
CA PRO A 277 -0.83 5.88 10.17
C PRO A 277 -1.51 4.74 9.39
N PRO A 278 -1.34 3.47 9.83
CA PRO A 278 -2.04 2.32 9.27
C PRO A 278 -3.56 2.47 9.29
N ILE A 279 -4.26 1.85 8.34
CA ILE A 279 -5.72 1.82 8.33
C ILE A 279 -6.19 0.69 9.25
N ILE A 280 -6.98 1.03 10.25
CA ILE A 280 -7.56 0.06 11.20
C ILE A 280 -8.88 -0.46 10.64
N PHE A 281 -9.01 -1.79 10.59
CA PHE A 281 -10.25 -2.50 10.26
C PHE A 281 -10.75 -3.21 11.51
N ASP A 282 -11.94 -2.82 11.98
CA ASP A 282 -12.64 -3.47 13.08
C ASP A 282 -13.27 -4.81 12.63
N LEU A 283 -13.66 -5.66 13.58
CA LEU A 283 -14.28 -6.96 13.28
C LEU A 283 -15.57 -6.84 12.43
N ASP A 284 -16.31 -5.75 12.59
CA ASP A 284 -17.50 -5.45 11.80
C ASP A 284 -17.21 -4.90 10.39
N ASP A 285 -15.95 -4.62 10.09
CA ASP A 285 -15.55 -4.14 8.77
C ASP A 285 -15.30 -5.30 7.80
N GLY A 286 -15.28 -4.95 6.53
CA GLY A 286 -14.92 -5.85 5.44
C GLY A 286 -14.02 -5.16 4.42
N ILE A 287 -13.22 -5.97 3.75
CA ILE A 287 -12.40 -5.56 2.61
C ILE A 287 -13.15 -6.02 1.34
N GLU A 288 -13.74 -5.09 0.61
CA GLU A 288 -14.42 -5.37 -0.65
C GLU A 288 -13.50 -5.09 -1.82
N LEU A 289 -13.22 -6.11 -2.61
CA LEU A 289 -12.53 -6.01 -3.88
C LEU A 289 -13.55 -5.79 -5.01
N GLU A 290 -13.30 -4.81 -5.88
CA GLU A 290 -14.05 -4.57 -7.12
C GLU A 290 -13.05 -4.49 -8.26
N ALA A 291 -13.11 -5.43 -9.20
CA ALA A 291 -12.21 -5.45 -10.34
C ALA A 291 -12.97 -5.51 -11.66
N THR A 292 -12.61 -4.60 -12.56
CA THR A 292 -13.20 -4.52 -13.91
C THR A 292 -12.20 -5.05 -14.92
N TYR A 293 -12.68 -5.94 -15.79
CA TYR A 293 -11.93 -6.60 -16.84
C TYR A 293 -12.55 -6.34 -18.19
N PHE A 294 -11.75 -6.32 -19.23
CA PHE A 294 -12.19 -6.35 -20.61
C PHE A 294 -11.59 -7.56 -21.33
N ASN A 295 -12.40 -8.60 -21.52
CA ASN A 295 -11.99 -9.77 -22.31
C ASN A 295 -12.16 -9.45 -23.80
N ASN A 296 -11.07 -9.20 -24.50
CA ASN A 296 -11.02 -8.93 -25.94
C ASN A 296 -10.72 -10.17 -26.79
N THR A 297 -10.92 -11.37 -26.23
CA THR A 297 -10.73 -12.66 -26.93
C THR A 297 -12.07 -13.30 -27.27
N ASP A 298 -12.05 -14.31 -28.13
CA ASP A 298 -13.23 -15.09 -28.50
C ASP A 298 -13.54 -16.26 -27.55
N GLU A 299 -12.74 -16.42 -26.47
CA GLU A 299 -12.88 -17.48 -25.48
C GLU A 299 -13.22 -16.91 -24.10
N THR A 300 -13.88 -17.74 -23.27
CA THR A 300 -14.12 -17.39 -21.87
C THR A 300 -12.84 -17.55 -21.08
N ILE A 301 -12.44 -16.52 -20.32
CA ILE A 301 -11.29 -16.54 -19.44
C ILE A 301 -11.75 -16.82 -18.00
N SER A 302 -10.99 -17.68 -17.33
CA SER A 302 -11.24 -18.09 -15.95
C SER A 302 -10.02 -17.82 -15.06
N PHE A 303 -10.17 -18.09 -13.78
CA PHE A 303 -9.05 -18.04 -12.84
C PHE A 303 -7.95 -19.03 -13.24
N GLY A 304 -6.69 -18.57 -13.20
CA GLY A 304 -5.52 -19.40 -13.42
C GLY A 304 -4.20 -18.64 -13.25
N LEU A 305 -3.10 -19.39 -13.26
CA LEU A 305 -1.75 -18.88 -12.96
C LEU A 305 -1.00 -18.36 -14.19
N LEU A 306 -1.51 -18.63 -15.39
CA LEU A 306 -0.84 -18.20 -16.62
C LEU A 306 -1.25 -16.78 -16.97
N SER A 307 -0.38 -16.03 -17.64
CA SER A 307 -0.69 -14.67 -18.14
C SER A 307 -1.86 -14.62 -19.14
N THR A 308 -2.31 -15.75 -19.63
CA THR A 308 -3.51 -15.92 -20.47
C THR A 308 -4.79 -16.09 -19.67
N ASP A 309 -4.67 -16.48 -18.40
CA ASP A 309 -5.75 -16.60 -17.45
C ASP A 309 -5.93 -15.26 -16.70
N GLU A 310 -6.79 -15.21 -15.68
CA GLU A 310 -6.98 -14.02 -14.87
C GLU A 310 -6.89 -14.29 -13.37
N MET A 311 -6.51 -13.23 -12.63
CA MET A 311 -6.46 -13.19 -11.17
C MET A 311 -7.17 -11.97 -10.63
N MET A 312 -7.62 -12.07 -9.38
CA MET A 312 -8.19 -10.98 -8.59
C MET A 312 -7.69 -11.12 -7.15
N ILE A 313 -6.50 -10.59 -6.89
CA ILE A 313 -5.82 -10.75 -5.60
C ILE A 313 -5.46 -9.38 -5.05
N LEU A 314 -5.73 -9.19 -3.75
CA LEU A 314 -5.18 -8.08 -2.97
C LEU A 314 -4.07 -8.63 -2.09
N PHE A 315 -2.89 -8.05 -2.25
CA PHE A 315 -1.76 -8.27 -1.36
C PHE A 315 -1.54 -7.05 -0.46
N GLY A 316 -0.91 -7.28 0.68
CA GLY A 316 -0.54 -6.22 1.59
C GLY A 316 0.27 -6.71 2.78
N LEU A 317 0.54 -5.77 3.67
CA LEU A 317 1.12 -6.03 4.99
C LEU A 317 0.19 -5.45 6.05
N TYR A 318 -0.03 -6.24 7.09
CA TYR A 318 -0.85 -5.86 8.23
C TYR A 318 -0.22 -6.40 9.53
N PHE A 319 -0.73 -5.96 10.64
CA PHE A 319 -0.51 -6.58 11.95
C PHE A 319 -1.84 -6.65 12.70
N GLU A 320 -1.95 -7.60 13.61
CA GLU A 320 -3.11 -7.68 14.50
C GLU A 320 -3.02 -6.61 15.59
N GLY A 321 -4.15 -5.98 15.89
CA GLY A 321 -4.27 -4.87 16.82
C GLY A 321 -4.58 -3.55 16.14
N GLY A 322 -5.09 -2.59 16.91
CA GLY A 322 -5.63 -1.33 16.38
C GLY A 322 -4.70 -0.13 16.47
N GLU A 323 -3.65 -0.16 17.28
CA GLU A 323 -2.78 1.01 17.51
C GLU A 323 -1.32 0.60 17.61
N LEU A 324 -0.46 1.40 17.00
CA LEU A 324 1.00 1.37 17.25
C LEU A 324 1.29 2.14 18.54
N SER A 325 2.08 1.57 19.44
CA SER A 325 2.69 2.37 20.50
C SER A 325 3.77 3.24 19.86
N THR A 326 3.44 4.46 19.61
CA THR A 326 4.46 5.46 19.24
C THR A 326 5.06 6.04 20.52
N GLU A 327 6.38 6.29 20.56
CA GLU A 327 7.01 7.10 21.63
C GLU A 327 6.37 8.49 21.80
N LEU A 328 5.39 8.82 20.97
CA LEU A 328 4.46 9.97 21.10
C LEU A 328 3.31 9.72 22.08
N GLU A 329 3.30 8.60 22.82
CA GLU A 329 2.34 8.41 23.93
C GLU A 329 2.41 9.48 25.02
N VAL A 330 3.47 10.27 25.08
CA VAL A 330 3.48 11.43 25.98
C VAL A 330 2.41 12.47 25.58
N ASP A 331 2.07 12.54 24.29
CA ASP A 331 0.97 13.41 23.83
C ASP A 331 -0.41 12.69 23.78
N ARG A 332 -0.44 11.34 23.78
CA ARG A 332 -1.70 10.55 23.80
C ARG A 332 -2.23 10.24 25.20
N LEU A 333 -1.39 10.32 26.24
CA LEU A 333 -1.82 10.28 27.65
C LEU A 333 -2.44 11.60 28.13
N ILE A 334 -2.42 12.64 27.31
CA ILE A 334 -3.30 13.77 27.47
C ILE A 334 -4.63 13.35 26.81
N PRO A 335 -5.70 13.03 27.54
CA PRO A 335 -6.99 12.75 26.95
C PRO A 335 -7.28 13.85 25.94
N LYS A 336 -7.69 13.54 24.69
CA LYS A 336 -8.15 14.57 23.76
C LYS A 336 -9.32 15.26 24.45
N ASN A 337 -9.04 16.37 25.11
CA ASN A 337 -10.06 17.13 25.86
C ASN A 337 -11.17 17.60 24.92
N ILE A 338 -10.91 17.57 23.59
CA ILE A 338 -11.83 17.99 22.55
C ILE A 338 -11.65 17.11 21.30
N SER A 339 -12.73 16.71 20.61
CA SER A 339 -12.70 15.94 19.37
C SER A 339 -13.88 16.29 18.46
N ILE A 340 -13.64 16.44 17.14
CA ILE A 340 -14.70 16.46 16.12
C ILE A 340 -14.99 15.01 15.73
N GLU A 341 -16.10 14.47 16.19
CA GLU A 341 -16.49 13.06 15.99
C GLU A 341 -16.91 12.81 14.55
N SER A 342 -17.88 13.58 14.07
CA SER A 342 -18.40 13.41 12.71
C SER A 342 -18.82 14.74 12.08
N ILE A 343 -18.80 14.76 10.73
CA ILE A 343 -19.40 15.84 9.94
C ILE A 343 -20.26 15.21 8.84
N PHE A 344 -21.56 15.35 8.95
CA PHE A 344 -22.50 14.71 8.02
C PHE A 344 -23.68 15.64 7.67
N PRO A 345 -24.09 15.65 6.37
CA PRO A 345 -23.49 15.01 5.22
C PRO A 345 -22.13 15.64 4.83
N ASN A 346 -21.23 14.84 4.24
CA ASN A 346 -19.99 15.28 3.60
C ASN A 346 -19.69 14.35 2.41
N PRO A 347 -19.78 14.77 1.14
CA PRO A 347 -20.11 16.14 0.68
C PRO A 347 -21.50 16.63 1.08
N PHE A 348 -21.70 17.96 1.13
CA PHE A 348 -22.93 18.57 1.62
C PHE A 348 -23.47 19.68 0.70
N ASN A 349 -24.79 20.00 0.82
CA ASN A 349 -25.47 21.06 0.07
C ASN A 349 -26.72 21.59 0.82
N PRO A 350 -26.81 22.83 1.21
CA PRO A 350 -25.73 23.74 1.59
C PRO A 350 -25.40 23.63 3.08
N THR A 351 -25.95 22.64 3.80
CA THR A 351 -25.82 22.48 5.26
C THR A 351 -25.18 21.17 5.64
N THR A 352 -24.31 21.22 6.65
CA THR A 352 -23.74 20.03 7.29
C THR A 352 -23.79 20.17 8.80
N LYS A 353 -23.90 19.06 9.50
CA LYS A 353 -23.89 18.96 10.96
C LYS A 353 -22.51 18.51 11.41
N ILE A 354 -21.97 19.16 12.41
CA ILE A 354 -20.68 18.84 13.03
C ILE A 354 -20.98 18.33 14.44
N ASP A 355 -20.71 17.07 14.69
CA ASP A 355 -20.78 16.46 16.01
C ASP A 355 -19.39 16.48 16.65
N PHE A 356 -19.30 16.87 17.92
CA PHE A 356 -18.06 16.98 18.65
C PHE A 356 -18.24 16.64 20.12
N SER A 357 -17.16 16.22 20.77
CA SER A 357 -17.16 15.85 22.18
C SER A 357 -16.13 16.62 22.99
N LEU A 358 -16.44 16.82 24.28
CA LEU A 358 -15.56 17.40 25.28
C LEU A 358 -15.53 16.50 26.51
N GLN A 359 -14.33 16.20 27.01
CA GLN A 359 -14.18 15.46 28.25
C GLN A 359 -14.34 16.32 29.50
N THR A 360 -14.05 17.61 29.41
CA THR A 360 -14.18 18.58 30.49
C THR A 360 -14.82 19.89 29.99
N ASP A 361 -15.43 20.63 30.89
CA ASP A 361 -15.94 21.97 30.58
C ASP A 361 -14.85 22.89 30.04
N ASN A 362 -14.98 23.34 28.80
CA ASN A 362 -13.93 24.14 28.17
C ASN A 362 -14.48 25.28 27.30
N LYS A 363 -13.63 26.27 27.04
CA LYS A 363 -13.91 27.32 26.06
C LYS A 363 -13.49 26.83 24.69
N ILE A 364 -14.46 26.68 23.79
CA ILE A 364 -14.27 26.12 22.45
C ILE A 364 -14.50 27.18 21.40
N LYS A 365 -13.62 27.26 20.42
CA LYS A 365 -13.82 27.96 19.15
C LYS A 365 -13.91 26.95 18.02
N ILE A 366 -15.00 27.00 17.22
CA ILE A 366 -15.13 26.22 15.99
C ILE A 366 -15.19 27.21 14.83
N SER A 367 -14.23 27.11 13.92
CA SER A 367 -14.10 28.00 12.76
C SER A 367 -14.00 27.22 11.47
N VAL A 368 -14.41 27.81 10.37
CA VAL A 368 -14.31 27.29 9.02
C VAL A 368 -13.26 28.09 8.25
N TYR A 369 -12.39 27.36 7.57
CA TYR A 369 -11.30 27.91 6.75
C TYR A 369 -11.46 27.48 5.29
N ASP A 370 -11.09 28.37 4.37
CA ASP A 370 -10.92 28.03 2.95
C ASP A 370 -9.55 27.34 2.71
N LEU A 371 -9.33 26.88 1.47
CA LEU A 371 -8.07 26.24 1.05
C LEU A 371 -6.82 27.11 1.25
N ASN A 372 -6.98 28.43 1.32
CA ASN A 372 -5.88 29.37 1.55
C ASN A 372 -5.60 29.60 3.05
N GLY A 373 -6.25 28.84 3.94
CA GLY A 373 -6.13 29.01 5.39
C GLY A 373 -6.81 30.26 5.93
N ARG A 374 -7.65 30.94 5.14
CA ARG A 374 -8.38 32.11 5.58
C ARG A 374 -9.64 31.70 6.33
N GLU A 375 -9.83 32.20 7.57
CA GLU A 375 -11.05 31.99 8.31
C GLU A 375 -12.23 32.70 7.62
N ILE A 376 -13.23 31.93 7.19
CA ILE A 376 -14.41 32.43 6.48
C ILE A 376 -15.65 32.49 7.37
N SER A 377 -15.65 31.73 8.47
CA SER A 377 -16.77 31.75 9.44
C SER A 377 -16.33 31.21 10.78
N THR A 378 -16.79 31.84 11.86
CA THR A 378 -16.73 31.27 13.21
C THR A 378 -18.11 30.75 13.57
N LEU A 379 -18.22 29.43 13.78
CA LEU A 379 -19.50 28.78 14.11
C LEU A 379 -19.80 28.80 15.60
N LEU A 380 -18.75 28.69 16.42
CA LEU A 380 -18.84 28.66 17.87
C LEU A 380 -17.65 29.38 18.51
N ASN A 381 -17.87 30.15 19.59
CA ASN A 381 -16.80 30.70 20.42
C ASN A 381 -17.36 30.98 21.81
N LYS A 382 -17.47 29.93 22.65
CA LYS A 382 -17.98 30.05 24.03
C LYS A 382 -17.57 28.90 24.90
N LYS A 383 -17.81 29.01 26.21
CA LYS A 383 -17.65 27.89 27.15
C LYS A 383 -18.79 26.87 26.94
N ILE A 384 -18.41 25.60 26.80
CA ILE A 384 -19.31 24.44 26.60
C ILE A 384 -19.04 23.43 27.72
N PRO A 385 -20.07 22.84 28.34
CA PRO A 385 -19.88 21.76 29.31
C PRO A 385 -19.32 20.49 28.67
N SER A 386 -18.78 19.61 29.47
CA SER A 386 -18.37 18.25 29.03
C SER A 386 -19.55 17.49 28.43
N GLY A 387 -19.26 16.57 27.51
CA GLY A 387 -20.25 15.73 26.81
C GLY A 387 -20.25 15.90 25.30
N ASN A 388 -21.24 15.28 24.66
CA ASN A 388 -21.41 15.33 23.19
C ASN A 388 -22.27 16.51 22.78
N HIS A 389 -21.85 17.22 21.76
CA HIS A 389 -22.47 18.41 21.23
C HIS A 389 -22.56 18.38 19.73
N SER A 390 -23.44 19.25 19.18
CA SER A 390 -23.51 19.39 17.73
C SER A 390 -23.76 20.85 17.32
N ILE A 391 -23.26 21.22 16.14
CA ILE A 391 -23.51 22.51 15.52
C ILE A 391 -23.71 22.32 14.02
N VAL A 392 -24.54 23.19 13.43
CA VAL A 392 -24.79 23.14 11.97
C VAL A 392 -24.07 24.28 11.29
N TRP A 393 -23.36 23.97 10.22
CA TRP A 393 -22.83 24.97 9.30
C TRP A 393 -23.72 25.08 8.07
N ASN A 394 -24.21 26.31 7.78
CA ASN A 394 -24.90 26.64 6.56
C ASN A 394 -23.97 27.46 5.65
N ALA A 395 -23.53 26.81 4.56
CA ALA A 395 -22.60 27.37 3.59
C ALA A 395 -23.29 27.97 2.35
N GLN A 396 -24.56 28.37 2.45
CA GLN A 396 -25.35 28.88 1.33
C GLN A 396 -24.67 30.01 0.54
N ASN A 397 -23.87 30.84 1.23
CA ASN A 397 -23.16 31.97 0.63
C ASN A 397 -21.72 31.66 0.24
N GLN A 398 -21.28 30.44 0.42
CA GLN A 398 -19.92 30.02 0.06
C GLN A 398 -19.91 29.34 -1.32
N PRO A 399 -18.83 29.47 -2.13
CA PRO A 399 -18.70 28.74 -3.39
C PRO A 399 -18.57 27.23 -3.17
N THR A 400 -18.91 26.43 -4.19
CA THR A 400 -18.56 25.00 -4.22
C THR A 400 -17.06 24.85 -4.02
N GLY A 401 -16.63 23.93 -3.16
CA GLY A 401 -15.21 23.72 -2.86
C GLY A 401 -14.95 22.95 -1.57
N VAL A 402 -13.68 22.80 -1.27
CA VAL A 402 -13.18 22.14 -0.06
C VAL A 402 -12.97 23.20 1.03
N TYR A 403 -13.36 22.84 2.25
CA TYR A 403 -13.22 23.68 3.45
C TYR A 403 -12.66 22.83 4.58
N PHE A 404 -12.07 23.50 5.58
CA PHE A 404 -11.59 22.86 6.80
C PHE A 404 -12.37 23.44 8.00
N ILE A 405 -12.90 22.55 8.81
CA ILE A 405 -13.52 22.92 10.09
C ILE A 405 -12.49 22.63 11.17
N ARG A 406 -12.14 23.67 11.94
CA ARG A 406 -11.18 23.59 13.03
C ARG A 406 -11.88 23.87 14.35
N MET A 407 -11.68 22.99 15.31
CA MET A 407 -12.09 23.17 16.70
C MET A 407 -10.85 23.42 17.56
N GLU A 408 -10.88 24.46 18.37
CA GLU A 408 -9.77 24.92 19.21
C GLU A 408 -10.20 25.11 20.65
N SER A 409 -9.30 24.76 21.57
CA SER A 409 -9.34 25.04 22.99
C SER A 409 -7.95 25.39 23.49
N GLU A 410 -7.79 25.80 24.76
CA GLU A 410 -6.46 26.07 25.33
C GLU A 410 -5.52 24.87 25.20
N GLY A 411 -4.51 25.00 24.30
CA GLY A 411 -3.48 24.00 24.07
C GLY A 411 -3.87 22.83 23.16
N PHE A 412 -5.11 22.79 22.63
CA PHE A 412 -5.60 21.70 21.79
C PHE A 412 -6.30 22.21 20.54
N SER A 413 -6.15 21.48 19.42
CA SER A 413 -6.95 21.70 18.22
C SER A 413 -7.22 20.39 17.50
N ASP A 414 -8.41 20.30 16.88
CA ASP A 414 -8.79 19.23 15.97
C ASP A 414 -9.39 19.83 14.71
N PHE A 415 -9.24 19.17 13.55
CA PHE A 415 -9.76 19.67 12.28
C PHE A 415 -10.21 18.52 11.35
N LYS A 416 -11.23 18.82 10.55
CA LYS A 416 -11.77 17.91 9.54
C LYS A 416 -12.00 18.63 8.22
N LYS A 417 -11.75 17.90 7.11
CA LYS A 417 -12.05 18.37 5.75
C LYS A 417 -13.50 18.12 5.40
N VAL A 418 -14.14 19.11 4.74
CA VAL A 418 -15.52 18.99 4.24
C VAL A 418 -15.62 19.53 2.81
N MET A 419 -16.55 18.99 2.03
CA MET A 419 -16.77 19.39 0.63
C MET A 419 -18.18 19.92 0.43
N LEU A 420 -18.29 21.16 0.01
CA LEU A 420 -19.56 21.80 -0.41
C LEU A 420 -19.77 21.57 -1.90
N ILE A 421 -20.90 20.99 -2.26
CA ILE A 421 -21.33 20.80 -3.66
C ILE A 421 -22.67 21.55 -3.82
N LYS A 422 -22.76 22.47 -4.76
CA LYS A 422 -24.00 23.18 -5.10
C LYS A 422 -24.56 22.69 -6.42
#